data_c3e86b347acd222abcb5e6fee7c2d013
#
_entry.id   c3e86b347acd222abcb5e6fee7c2d013
#
_cell.length_a   1.000
_cell.length_b   1.000
_cell.length_c   1.000
_cell.angle_alpha   90.00
_cell.angle_beta   90.00
_cell.angle_gamma   90.00
#
_symmetry.space_group_name_H-M   'P 1'
#
loop_
_entity.id
_entity.type
_entity.pdbx_description
1 polymer ?
#
loop_
_entity_poly.entity_id
_entity_poly.type
_entity_poly.pdbx_seq_one_letter_code
_entity_poly.pdbx_strand_id
1 'polypeptide(L)'
;KKSLYYAVLAKAGLPDAMETISKGFDSGSAVDKDNAFYALLNIKGMAAADKLAEIAAADDAAYAAKALDVYVQRIAASDKTPENKTLLLSDVLDIAGSNKALSAADARKIETKALQGLENNKTFQGMMLAGKYLGNADADVSQAAVMAVIRTALAHKEFYGPAVTELLKKAVELNKDKDSNYQREEVQKHLASLPATGGFVSMFNGKDLTGWKGLVENPIARAKMKPAELAKKQAAADETMRKDWVVNNGLMEYVGHGFD
;
A
#
# COMPACT_ATOMS: atom_id res chain seq x y z
N LYS A 1 30.77 -11.13 22.56
CA LYS A 1 30.29 -10.10 23.53
C LYS A 1 29.39 -9.05 22.86
N LYS A 2 29.63 -8.65 21.58
CA LYS A 2 28.80 -7.64 20.86
C LYS A 2 27.40 -8.15 20.50
N SER A 3 27.22 -9.44 20.18
CA SER A 3 25.94 -10.03 19.87
C SER A 3 24.92 -9.88 21.00
N LEU A 4 25.34 -10.11 22.22
CA LEU A 4 24.53 -9.90 23.42
C LEU A 4 24.18 -8.43 23.64
N TYR A 5 25.05 -7.51 23.22
CA TYR A 5 24.84 -6.08 23.36
C TYR A 5 23.64 -5.58 22.58
N TYR A 6 23.54 -5.91 21.27
CA TYR A 6 22.38 -5.52 20.45
C TYR A 6 21.08 -6.14 20.95
N ALA A 7 21.10 -7.41 21.37
CA ALA A 7 19.91 -8.06 21.92
C ALA A 7 19.42 -7.40 23.22
N VAL A 8 20.35 -6.97 24.09
CA VAL A 8 20.02 -6.23 25.32
C VAL A 8 19.45 -4.85 25.00
N LEU A 9 20.05 -4.12 24.05
CA LEU A 9 19.54 -2.82 23.60
C LEU A 9 18.12 -2.92 23.06
N ALA A 10 17.87 -3.90 22.18
CA ALA A 10 16.54 -4.13 21.60
C ALA A 10 15.48 -4.41 22.68
N LYS A 11 15.88 -5.11 23.76
CA LYS A 11 14.98 -5.48 24.85
C LYS A 11 14.77 -4.34 25.86
N ALA A 12 15.79 -3.50 26.03
CA ALA A 12 15.74 -2.37 26.96
C ALA A 12 14.84 -1.21 26.47
N GLY A 13 14.63 -1.08 25.14
CA GLY A 13 13.76 -0.07 24.55
C GLY A 13 14.22 1.38 24.79
N LEU A 14 15.54 1.58 24.98
CA LEU A 14 16.11 2.91 25.21
C LEU A 14 16.02 3.77 23.93
N PRO A 15 15.86 5.10 24.06
CA PRO A 15 15.73 6.00 22.89
C PRO A 15 16.85 5.83 21.86
N ASP A 16 18.11 5.71 22.29
CA ASP A 16 19.27 5.61 21.41
C ASP A 16 19.54 4.18 20.91
N ALA A 17 18.73 3.20 21.36
CA ALA A 17 18.92 1.80 21.00
C ALA A 17 18.76 1.58 19.50
N MET A 18 17.73 2.19 18.91
CA MET A 18 17.46 2.07 17.46
C MET A 18 18.61 2.61 16.62
N GLU A 19 19.12 3.79 16.94
CA GLU A 19 20.25 4.39 16.23
C GLU A 19 21.50 3.52 16.31
N THR A 20 21.81 3.02 17.51
CA THR A 20 22.97 2.15 17.74
C THR A 20 22.87 0.83 16.99
N ILE A 21 21.67 0.20 16.97
CA ILE A 21 21.44 -1.07 16.27
C ILE A 21 21.48 -0.83 14.75
N SER A 22 20.87 0.25 14.25
CA SER A 22 20.89 0.60 12.83
C SER A 22 22.30 0.85 12.32
N LYS A 23 23.13 1.62 13.06
CA LYS A 23 24.55 1.80 12.74
C LYS A 23 25.32 0.47 12.72
N GLY A 24 25.01 -0.45 13.65
CA GLY A 24 25.60 -1.79 13.66
C GLY A 24 25.28 -2.59 12.41
N PHE A 25 24.08 -2.44 11.86
CA PHE A 25 23.69 -3.05 10.59
C PHE A 25 24.38 -2.39 9.40
N ASP A 26 24.42 -1.05 9.34
CA ASP A 26 24.88 -0.31 8.16
C ASP A 26 26.39 -0.30 7.99
N SER A 27 27.15 -0.23 9.07
CA SER A 27 28.60 0.00 9.05
C SER A 27 29.41 -0.98 9.87
N GLY A 28 28.79 -2.01 10.45
CA GLY A 28 29.44 -3.02 11.23
C GLY A 28 30.18 -4.07 10.39
N SER A 29 30.99 -4.89 11.05
CA SER A 29 31.49 -6.13 10.44
C SER A 29 30.34 -7.05 10.08
N ALA A 30 30.55 -8.07 9.24
CA ALA A 30 29.51 -9.04 8.88
C ALA A 30 28.82 -9.63 10.12
N VAL A 31 29.58 -9.94 11.16
CA VAL A 31 29.05 -10.44 12.43
C VAL A 31 28.24 -9.37 13.19
N ASP A 32 28.66 -8.11 13.15
CA ASP A 32 27.89 -7.01 13.75
C ASP A 32 26.59 -6.78 12.98
N LYS A 33 26.63 -6.82 11.63
CA LYS A 33 25.47 -6.69 10.74
C LYS A 33 24.42 -7.77 11.06
N ASP A 34 24.82 -9.04 11.11
CA ASP A 34 23.93 -10.15 11.47
C ASP A 34 23.31 -9.96 12.86
N ASN A 35 24.11 -9.63 13.86
CA ASN A 35 23.62 -9.46 15.22
C ASN A 35 22.67 -8.26 15.35
N ALA A 36 22.97 -7.16 14.67
CA ALA A 36 22.12 -5.98 14.62
C ALA A 36 20.79 -6.31 13.91
N PHE A 37 20.83 -7.05 12.80
CA PHE A 37 19.64 -7.49 12.10
C PHE A 37 18.72 -8.33 13.00
N TYR A 38 19.26 -9.35 13.66
CA TYR A 38 18.47 -10.15 14.59
C TYR A 38 17.89 -9.33 15.74
N ALA A 39 18.62 -8.30 16.21
CA ALA A 39 18.09 -7.38 17.21
C ALA A 39 16.92 -6.56 16.67
N LEU A 40 17.00 -6.01 15.44
CA LEU A 40 15.90 -5.29 14.77
C LEU A 40 14.64 -6.15 14.65
N LEU A 41 14.79 -7.43 14.27
CA LEU A 41 13.67 -8.36 14.19
C LEU A 41 12.96 -8.57 15.53
N ASN A 42 13.64 -8.40 16.64
CA ASN A 42 13.10 -8.62 17.99
C ASN A 42 12.58 -7.35 18.69
N ILE A 43 12.76 -6.16 18.11
CA ILE A 43 12.17 -4.92 18.62
C ILE A 43 10.65 -5.00 18.44
N LYS A 44 9.90 -4.75 19.51
CA LYS A 44 8.43 -4.82 19.49
C LYS A 44 7.80 -3.56 18.88
N GLY A 45 6.57 -3.71 18.40
CA GLY A 45 5.80 -2.61 17.81
C GLY A 45 6.42 -2.10 16.51
N MET A 46 6.22 -0.82 16.22
CA MET A 46 6.62 -0.18 14.96
C MET A 46 7.97 0.55 15.04
N ALA A 47 8.68 0.50 16.17
CA ALA A 47 9.91 1.27 16.34
C ALA A 47 11.04 0.92 15.33
N ALA A 48 11.08 -0.34 14.85
CA ALA A 48 12.03 -0.77 13.83
C ALA A 48 11.43 -0.82 12.40
N ALA A 49 10.19 -0.35 12.21
CA ALA A 49 9.45 -0.53 10.96
C ALA A 49 10.17 0.09 9.76
N ASP A 50 10.56 1.35 9.87
CA ASP A 50 11.22 2.08 8.78
C ASP A 50 12.55 1.43 8.39
N LYS A 51 13.34 1.00 9.38
CA LYS A 51 14.61 0.29 9.12
C LYS A 51 14.39 -1.09 8.50
N LEU A 52 13.35 -1.81 8.94
CA LEU A 52 13.00 -3.09 8.32
C LEU A 52 12.51 -2.93 6.87
N ALA A 53 11.75 -1.87 6.58
CA ALA A 53 11.33 -1.54 5.22
C ALA A 53 12.54 -1.18 4.33
N GLU A 54 13.47 -0.37 4.82
CA GLU A 54 14.72 -0.02 4.14
C GLU A 54 15.55 -1.28 3.81
N ILE A 55 15.76 -2.17 4.80
CA ILE A 55 16.49 -3.43 4.61
C ILE A 55 15.77 -4.33 3.60
N ALA A 56 14.44 -4.37 3.66
CA ALA A 56 13.62 -5.17 2.75
C ALA A 56 13.66 -4.67 1.32
N ALA A 57 13.80 -3.35 1.10
CA ALA A 57 13.90 -2.74 -0.22
C ALA A 57 15.32 -2.85 -0.82
N ALA A 58 16.33 -3.12 0.00
CA ALA A 58 17.70 -3.29 -0.48
C ALA A 58 17.88 -4.62 -1.24
N ASP A 59 18.75 -4.62 -2.25
CA ASP A 59 19.10 -5.81 -3.03
C ASP A 59 20.06 -6.75 -2.25
N ASP A 60 19.68 -7.12 -1.03
CA ASP A 60 20.46 -8.01 -0.14
C ASP A 60 19.64 -9.26 0.22
N ALA A 61 19.86 -10.33 -0.54
CA ALA A 61 19.12 -11.59 -0.39
C ALA A 61 19.25 -12.24 1.00
N ALA A 62 20.30 -11.90 1.77
CA ALA A 62 20.48 -12.45 3.10
C ALA A 62 19.46 -11.93 4.12
N TYR A 63 18.95 -10.71 3.91
CA TYR A 63 18.11 -10.02 4.90
C TYR A 63 16.72 -9.64 4.36
N ALA A 64 16.57 -9.33 3.07
CA ALA A 64 15.38 -8.72 2.49
C ALA A 64 14.09 -9.50 2.81
N ALA A 65 14.06 -10.80 2.53
CA ALA A 65 12.87 -11.63 2.74
C ALA A 65 12.42 -11.65 4.21
N LYS A 66 13.38 -11.79 5.13
CA LYS A 66 13.08 -11.85 6.56
C LYS A 66 12.66 -10.50 7.12
N ALA A 67 13.30 -9.41 6.68
CA ALA A 67 12.92 -8.05 7.05
C ALA A 67 11.48 -7.76 6.62
N LEU A 68 11.12 -8.07 5.38
CA LEU A 68 9.78 -7.82 4.84
C LEU A 68 8.72 -8.68 5.54
N ASP A 69 9.00 -9.95 5.81
CA ASP A 69 8.07 -10.84 6.53
C ASP A 69 7.77 -10.32 7.95
N VAL A 70 8.79 -9.84 8.68
CA VAL A 70 8.61 -9.25 10.02
C VAL A 70 7.91 -7.89 9.91
N TYR A 71 8.21 -7.08 8.90
CA TYR A 71 7.55 -5.80 8.69
C TYR A 71 6.04 -5.97 8.50
N VAL A 72 5.59 -6.90 7.64
CA VAL A 72 4.17 -7.23 7.48
C VAL A 72 3.52 -7.61 8.82
N GLN A 73 4.18 -8.45 9.61
CA GLN A 73 3.66 -8.85 10.93
C GLN A 73 3.53 -7.66 11.89
N ARG A 74 4.48 -6.71 11.84
CA ARG A 74 4.42 -5.49 12.67
C ARG A 74 3.28 -4.58 12.26
N ILE A 75 3.05 -4.41 10.95
CA ILE A 75 1.91 -3.65 10.43
C ILE A 75 0.61 -4.27 10.97
N ALA A 76 0.43 -5.57 10.82
CA ALA A 76 -0.77 -6.26 11.27
C ALA A 76 -1.03 -6.08 12.78
N ALA A 77 0.02 -6.20 13.60
CA ALA A 77 -0.07 -6.11 15.05
C ALA A 77 -0.07 -4.66 15.60
N SER A 78 0.11 -3.65 14.76
CA SER A 78 0.16 -2.25 15.19
C SER A 78 -1.23 -1.71 15.59
N ASP A 79 -1.23 -0.61 16.31
CA ASP A 79 -2.41 0.18 16.67
C ASP A 79 -2.78 1.25 15.64
N LYS A 80 -2.11 1.25 14.47
CA LYS A 80 -2.41 2.17 13.37
C LYS A 80 -3.82 1.95 12.84
N THR A 81 -4.41 3.02 12.30
CA THR A 81 -5.73 2.93 11.65
C THR A 81 -5.70 1.99 10.45
N PRO A 82 -6.84 1.40 10.06
CA PRO A 82 -6.94 0.54 8.88
C PRO A 82 -6.38 1.18 7.60
N GLU A 83 -6.59 2.50 7.41
CA GLU A 83 -6.10 3.26 6.27
C GLU A 83 -4.57 3.35 6.28
N ASN A 84 -3.97 3.67 7.43
CA ASN A 84 -2.51 3.73 7.56
C ASN A 84 -1.87 2.35 7.39
N LYS A 85 -2.49 1.28 7.92
CA LYS A 85 -2.04 -0.09 7.65
C LYS A 85 -2.11 -0.43 6.17
N THR A 86 -3.17 0.01 5.49
CA THR A 86 -3.35 -0.20 4.05
C THR A 86 -2.24 0.48 3.24
N LEU A 87 -1.83 1.70 3.59
CA LEU A 87 -0.72 2.39 2.94
C LEU A 87 0.60 1.61 3.12
N LEU A 88 0.91 1.20 4.35
CA LEU A 88 2.12 0.41 4.62
C LEU A 88 2.11 -0.94 3.90
N LEU A 89 0.95 -1.59 3.76
CA LEU A 89 0.82 -2.84 2.99
C LEU A 89 0.96 -2.61 1.48
N SER A 90 0.62 -1.40 0.97
CA SER A 90 0.93 -1.04 -0.41
C SER A 90 2.44 -1.03 -0.64
N ASP A 91 3.21 -0.40 0.25
CA ASP A 91 4.68 -0.39 0.16
C ASP A 91 5.26 -1.81 0.21
N VAL A 92 4.70 -2.67 1.06
CA VAL A 92 5.10 -4.09 1.12
C VAL A 92 4.88 -4.79 -0.21
N LEU A 93 3.73 -4.59 -0.85
CA LEU A 93 3.40 -5.19 -2.15
C LEU A 93 4.33 -4.67 -3.25
N ASP A 94 4.65 -3.38 -3.24
CA ASP A 94 5.58 -2.77 -4.19
C ASP A 94 7.01 -3.33 -4.03
N ILE A 95 7.49 -3.48 -2.80
CA ILE A 95 8.79 -4.10 -2.51
C ILE A 95 8.78 -5.57 -2.95
N ALA A 96 7.75 -6.34 -2.60
CA ALA A 96 7.65 -7.76 -2.94
C ALA A 96 7.65 -7.98 -4.46
N GLY A 97 6.98 -7.09 -5.21
CA GLY A 97 6.88 -7.18 -6.67
C GLY A 97 8.12 -6.68 -7.44
N SER A 98 8.96 -5.84 -6.82
CA SER A 98 10.08 -5.17 -7.51
C SER A 98 11.47 -5.65 -7.07
N ASN A 99 11.63 -6.12 -5.84
CA ASN A 99 12.94 -6.48 -5.27
C ASN A 99 13.45 -7.80 -5.85
N LYS A 100 14.53 -7.73 -6.63
CA LYS A 100 15.17 -8.87 -7.29
C LYS A 100 15.93 -9.80 -6.35
N ALA A 101 16.23 -9.34 -5.12
CA ALA A 101 16.88 -10.16 -4.10
C ALA A 101 15.92 -11.15 -3.44
N LEU A 102 14.61 -10.96 -3.60
CA LEU A 102 13.61 -11.90 -3.12
C LEU A 102 13.51 -13.11 -4.04
N SER A 103 13.46 -14.31 -3.47
CA SER A 103 13.04 -15.49 -4.23
C SER A 103 11.57 -15.36 -4.63
N ALA A 104 11.19 -15.96 -5.78
CA ALA A 104 9.79 -15.97 -6.20
C ALA A 104 8.85 -16.58 -5.13
N ALA A 105 9.34 -17.53 -4.34
CA ALA A 105 8.57 -18.15 -3.26
C ALA A 105 8.37 -17.19 -2.08
N ASP A 106 9.40 -16.43 -1.70
CA ASP A 106 9.29 -15.45 -0.63
C ASP A 106 8.39 -14.28 -1.04
N ALA A 107 8.56 -13.76 -2.26
CA ALA A 107 7.72 -12.69 -2.80
C ALA A 107 6.23 -13.09 -2.74
N ARG A 108 5.87 -14.26 -3.29
CA ARG A 108 4.48 -14.77 -3.27
C ARG A 108 3.92 -14.91 -1.85
N LYS A 109 4.72 -15.47 -0.94
CA LYS A 109 4.31 -15.61 0.47
C LYS A 109 4.02 -14.26 1.12
N ILE A 110 4.84 -13.26 0.84
CA ILE A 110 4.70 -11.92 1.38
C ILE A 110 3.50 -11.20 0.75
N GLU A 111 3.34 -11.28 -0.58
CA GLU A 111 2.18 -10.74 -1.29
C GLU A 111 0.87 -11.32 -0.74
N THR A 112 0.80 -12.65 -0.55
CA THR A 112 -0.37 -13.31 0.03
C THR A 112 -0.67 -12.77 1.42
N LYS A 113 0.34 -12.63 2.30
CA LYS A 113 0.15 -12.05 3.65
C LYS A 113 -0.30 -10.60 3.61
N ALA A 114 0.26 -9.80 2.71
CA ALA A 114 -0.12 -8.40 2.56
C ALA A 114 -1.58 -8.28 2.10
N LEU A 115 -2.00 -9.08 1.12
CA LEU A 115 -3.39 -9.14 0.65
C LEU A 115 -4.37 -9.59 1.76
N GLN A 116 -3.98 -10.56 2.59
CA GLN A 116 -4.74 -10.93 3.79
C GLN A 116 -4.82 -9.79 4.81
N GLY A 117 -3.75 -9.00 4.94
CA GLY A 117 -3.76 -7.78 5.74
C GLY A 117 -4.75 -6.73 5.21
N LEU A 118 -4.82 -6.54 3.89
CA LEU A 118 -5.81 -5.67 3.25
C LEU A 118 -7.25 -6.16 3.50
N GLU A 119 -7.47 -7.47 3.39
CA GLU A 119 -8.76 -8.10 3.72
C GLU A 119 -9.19 -7.79 5.17
N ASN A 120 -8.25 -7.87 6.13
CA ASN A 120 -8.53 -7.59 7.54
C ASN A 120 -8.81 -6.11 7.80
N ASN A 121 -8.13 -5.21 7.10
CA ASN A 121 -8.32 -3.77 7.24
C ASN A 121 -9.67 -3.29 6.66
N LYS A 122 -10.21 -3.96 5.66
CA LYS A 122 -11.51 -3.68 5.02
C LYS A 122 -11.68 -2.23 4.56
N THR A 123 -10.62 -1.62 4.05
CA THR A 123 -10.69 -0.25 3.52
C THR A 123 -11.04 -0.26 2.04
N PHE A 124 -11.66 0.84 1.56
CA PHE A 124 -11.93 1.00 0.13
C PHE A 124 -10.65 0.94 -0.71
N GLN A 125 -9.61 1.66 -0.27
CA GLN A 125 -8.30 1.68 -0.92
C GLN A 125 -7.66 0.28 -0.95
N GLY A 126 -7.76 -0.47 0.15
CA GLY A 126 -7.26 -1.83 0.24
C GLY A 126 -7.98 -2.79 -0.73
N MET A 127 -9.30 -2.65 -0.88
CA MET A 127 -10.08 -3.40 -1.85
C MET A 127 -9.65 -3.09 -3.29
N MET A 128 -9.46 -1.81 -3.62
CA MET A 128 -9.02 -1.39 -4.95
C MET A 128 -7.58 -1.84 -5.24
N LEU A 129 -6.70 -1.79 -4.23
CA LEU A 129 -5.33 -2.29 -4.34
C LEU A 129 -5.30 -3.80 -4.57
N ALA A 130 -6.05 -4.58 -3.79
CA ALA A 130 -6.18 -6.03 -3.98
C ALA A 130 -6.71 -6.36 -5.38
N GLY A 131 -7.56 -5.52 -5.93
CA GLY A 131 -8.07 -5.66 -7.29
C GLY A 131 -7.00 -5.71 -8.38
N LYS A 132 -5.84 -5.10 -8.16
CA LYS A 132 -4.70 -5.15 -9.10
C LYS A 132 -4.08 -6.56 -9.19
N TYR A 133 -4.27 -7.38 -8.16
CA TYR A 133 -3.74 -8.75 -8.05
C TYR A 133 -4.73 -9.83 -8.48
N LEU A 134 -5.96 -9.46 -8.88
CA LEU A 134 -6.94 -10.39 -9.45
C LEU A 134 -6.43 -10.99 -10.76
N GLY A 135 -6.34 -12.31 -10.80
CA GLY A 135 -5.79 -13.04 -11.94
C GLY A 135 -4.26 -13.04 -11.99
N ASN A 136 -3.59 -12.81 -10.85
CA ASN A 136 -2.16 -13.02 -10.71
C ASN A 136 -1.80 -14.44 -11.18
N ALA A 137 -0.61 -14.60 -11.80
CA ALA A 137 -0.14 -15.87 -12.30
C ALA A 137 0.01 -16.94 -11.19
N ASP A 138 0.29 -16.50 -9.97
CA ASP A 138 0.28 -17.35 -8.78
C ASP A 138 -1.15 -17.49 -8.24
N ALA A 139 -1.58 -18.74 -8.04
CA ALA A 139 -2.94 -19.05 -7.65
C ALA A 139 -3.27 -18.60 -6.21
N ASP A 140 -2.30 -18.67 -5.29
CA ASP A 140 -2.49 -18.29 -3.90
C ASP A 140 -2.59 -16.77 -3.76
N VAL A 141 -1.75 -16.03 -4.48
CA VAL A 141 -1.81 -14.56 -4.56
C VAL A 141 -3.14 -14.12 -5.16
N SER A 142 -3.53 -14.73 -6.30
CA SER A 142 -4.81 -14.41 -6.95
C SER A 142 -5.99 -14.71 -6.03
N GLN A 143 -6.00 -15.84 -5.32
CA GLN A 143 -7.09 -16.20 -4.41
C GLN A 143 -7.14 -15.27 -3.17
N ALA A 144 -5.98 -14.88 -2.62
CA ALA A 144 -5.94 -13.90 -1.53
C ALA A 144 -6.53 -12.55 -1.97
N ALA A 145 -6.23 -12.11 -3.19
CA ALA A 145 -6.80 -10.90 -3.76
C ALA A 145 -8.32 -11.00 -3.94
N VAL A 146 -8.82 -12.14 -4.43
CA VAL A 146 -10.26 -12.43 -4.57
C VAL A 146 -10.96 -12.30 -3.21
N MET A 147 -10.40 -12.90 -2.17
CA MET A 147 -10.99 -12.86 -0.82
C MET A 147 -10.96 -11.45 -0.24
N ALA A 148 -9.87 -10.71 -0.43
CA ALA A 148 -9.76 -9.32 0.02
C ALA A 148 -10.83 -8.43 -0.64
N VAL A 149 -11.07 -8.59 -1.94
CA VAL A 149 -12.11 -7.83 -2.65
C VAL A 149 -13.51 -8.20 -2.16
N ILE A 150 -13.86 -9.49 -2.18
CA ILE A 150 -15.21 -9.95 -1.85
C ILE A 150 -15.57 -9.62 -0.40
N ARG A 151 -14.72 -9.96 0.56
CA ARG A 151 -15.02 -9.77 1.98
C ARG A 151 -15.05 -8.31 2.39
N THR A 152 -14.24 -7.46 1.75
CA THR A 152 -14.28 -6.01 1.99
C THR A 152 -15.59 -5.44 1.47
N ALA A 153 -15.97 -5.73 0.23
CA ALA A 153 -17.20 -5.22 -0.35
C ALA A 153 -18.46 -5.68 0.41
N LEU A 154 -18.52 -6.96 0.79
CA LEU A 154 -19.65 -7.48 1.55
C LEU A 154 -19.78 -6.86 2.96
N ALA A 155 -18.68 -6.39 3.54
CA ALA A 155 -18.68 -5.72 4.83
C ALA A 155 -19.15 -4.26 4.77
N HIS A 156 -19.13 -3.63 3.58
CA HIS A 156 -19.32 -2.19 3.39
C HIS A 156 -20.31 -1.90 2.26
N LYS A 157 -21.60 -1.70 2.60
CA LYS A 157 -22.63 -1.33 1.61
C LYS A 157 -22.43 0.05 0.99
N GLU A 158 -21.68 0.90 1.67
CA GLU A 158 -21.29 2.22 1.17
C GLU A 158 -20.24 2.17 0.05
N PHE A 159 -19.56 1.02 -0.14
CA PHE A 159 -18.62 0.83 -1.24
C PHE A 159 -19.37 0.33 -2.48
N TYR A 160 -19.90 1.23 -3.28
CA TYR A 160 -20.64 0.92 -4.49
C TYR A 160 -20.28 1.85 -5.64
N GLY A 161 -20.71 1.51 -6.82
CA GLY A 161 -20.46 2.25 -8.06
C GLY A 161 -19.91 1.34 -9.16
N PRO A 162 -19.76 1.84 -10.38
CA PRO A 162 -19.34 1.03 -11.54
C PRO A 162 -18.04 0.28 -11.32
N ALA A 163 -17.01 0.96 -10.78
CA ALA A 163 -15.70 0.35 -10.53
C ALA A 163 -15.77 -0.82 -9.52
N VAL A 164 -16.55 -0.65 -8.44
CA VAL A 164 -16.76 -1.72 -7.44
C VAL A 164 -17.52 -2.89 -8.04
N THR A 165 -18.55 -2.61 -8.84
CA THR A 165 -19.34 -3.65 -9.51
C THR A 165 -18.50 -4.50 -10.45
N GLU A 166 -17.67 -3.88 -11.27
CA GLU A 166 -16.78 -4.59 -12.20
C GLU A 166 -15.72 -5.42 -11.42
N LEU A 167 -15.16 -4.83 -10.37
CA LEU A 167 -14.19 -5.49 -9.52
C LEU A 167 -14.78 -6.75 -8.87
N LEU A 168 -15.98 -6.65 -8.31
CA LEU A 168 -16.69 -7.78 -7.70
C LEU A 168 -17.03 -8.88 -8.71
N LYS A 169 -17.51 -8.52 -9.90
CA LYS A 169 -17.78 -9.49 -10.97
C LYS A 169 -16.53 -10.29 -11.33
N LYS A 170 -15.40 -9.59 -11.51
CA LYS A 170 -14.11 -10.22 -11.79
C LYS A 170 -13.65 -11.12 -10.65
N ALA A 171 -13.77 -10.67 -9.41
CA ALA A 171 -13.38 -11.46 -8.24
C ALA A 171 -14.22 -12.75 -8.13
N VAL A 172 -15.53 -12.67 -8.34
CA VAL A 172 -16.41 -13.84 -8.32
C VAL A 172 -16.09 -14.84 -9.43
N GLU A 173 -15.76 -14.35 -10.64
CA GLU A 173 -15.36 -15.20 -11.77
C GLU A 173 -14.08 -15.98 -11.46
N LEU A 174 -13.10 -15.31 -10.84
CA LEU A 174 -11.80 -15.88 -10.51
C LEU A 174 -11.79 -16.72 -9.22
N ASN A 175 -12.86 -16.69 -8.45
CA ASN A 175 -12.93 -17.37 -7.16
C ASN A 175 -12.91 -18.90 -7.30
N LYS A 176 -11.87 -19.53 -6.76
CA LYS A 176 -11.65 -20.98 -6.74
C LYS A 176 -11.84 -21.61 -5.35
N ASP A 177 -12.32 -20.83 -4.36
CA ASP A 177 -12.60 -21.34 -3.03
C ASP A 177 -13.69 -22.45 -3.09
N LYS A 178 -13.61 -23.39 -2.15
CA LYS A 178 -14.62 -24.46 -2.00
C LYS A 178 -16.04 -23.92 -1.78
N ASP A 179 -16.14 -22.75 -1.15
CA ASP A 179 -17.41 -22.06 -0.87
C ASP A 179 -17.75 -21.02 -1.97
N SER A 180 -17.10 -21.08 -3.14
CA SER A 180 -17.26 -20.10 -4.23
C SER A 180 -18.71 -19.90 -4.68
N ASN A 181 -19.55 -20.95 -4.68
CA ASN A 181 -20.96 -20.84 -5.03
C ASN A 181 -21.73 -20.00 -4.01
N TYR A 182 -21.52 -20.24 -2.71
CA TYR A 182 -22.12 -19.44 -1.64
C TYR A 182 -21.69 -17.97 -1.73
N GLN A 183 -20.41 -17.73 -1.89
CA GLN A 183 -19.88 -16.38 -2.02
C GLN A 183 -20.41 -15.67 -3.27
N ARG A 184 -20.61 -16.38 -4.38
CA ARG A 184 -21.24 -15.84 -5.59
C ARG A 184 -22.67 -15.36 -5.33
N GLU A 185 -23.48 -16.18 -4.64
CA GLU A 185 -24.84 -15.81 -4.25
C GLU A 185 -24.86 -14.58 -3.34
N GLU A 186 -23.98 -14.53 -2.34
CA GLU A 186 -23.86 -13.38 -1.43
C GLU A 186 -23.48 -12.10 -2.17
N VAL A 187 -22.52 -12.16 -3.10
CA VAL A 187 -22.12 -11.01 -3.93
C VAL A 187 -23.30 -10.59 -4.84
N GLN A 188 -24.05 -11.53 -5.43
CA GLN A 188 -25.22 -11.20 -6.25
C GLN A 188 -26.30 -10.49 -5.43
N LYS A 189 -26.61 -10.97 -4.23
CA LYS A 189 -27.55 -10.33 -3.32
C LYS A 189 -27.07 -8.95 -2.89
N HIS A 190 -25.76 -8.82 -2.59
CA HIS A 190 -25.14 -7.55 -2.25
C HIS A 190 -25.30 -6.54 -3.40
N LEU A 191 -24.90 -6.89 -4.62
CA LEU A 191 -25.01 -6.02 -5.80
C LEU A 191 -26.47 -5.62 -6.08
N ALA A 192 -27.43 -6.53 -5.90
CA ALA A 192 -28.85 -6.23 -6.06
C ALA A 192 -29.40 -5.27 -4.99
N SER A 193 -28.73 -5.18 -3.83
CA SER A 193 -29.12 -4.28 -2.73
C SER A 193 -28.51 -2.87 -2.86
N LEU A 194 -27.54 -2.67 -3.75
CA LEU A 194 -26.85 -1.40 -3.91
C LEU A 194 -27.67 -0.41 -4.75
N PRO A 195 -27.47 0.91 -4.55
CA PRO A 195 -28.10 1.93 -5.41
C PRO A 195 -27.73 1.74 -6.87
N ALA A 196 -28.71 1.89 -7.76
CA ALA A 196 -28.53 1.74 -9.22
C ALA A 196 -27.67 2.85 -9.83
N THR A 197 -27.57 4.00 -9.18
CA THR A 197 -26.83 5.18 -9.64
C THR A 197 -25.99 5.79 -8.55
N GLY A 198 -24.94 6.51 -8.93
CA GLY A 198 -24.00 7.13 -7.97
C GLY A 198 -22.88 6.19 -7.54
N GLY A 199 -22.37 6.41 -6.35
CA GLY A 199 -21.26 5.65 -5.78
C GLY A 199 -19.88 6.16 -6.19
N PHE A 200 -18.87 5.37 -5.94
CA PHE A 200 -17.47 5.73 -6.21
C PHE A 200 -17.16 5.70 -7.69
N VAL A 201 -16.65 6.82 -8.20
CA VAL A 201 -16.06 6.95 -9.55
C VAL A 201 -14.59 7.26 -9.39
N SER A 202 -13.74 6.63 -10.19
CA SER A 202 -12.32 6.95 -10.17
C SER A 202 -12.10 8.39 -10.67
N MET A 203 -11.55 9.24 -9.82
CA MET A 203 -11.14 10.61 -10.20
C MET A 203 -9.80 10.63 -10.93
N PHE A 204 -9.01 9.59 -10.78
CA PHE A 204 -7.69 9.42 -11.37
C PHE A 204 -7.65 8.14 -12.19
N ASN A 205 -7.08 8.21 -13.40
CA ASN A 205 -7.04 7.08 -14.33
C ASN A 205 -5.87 6.11 -14.08
N GLY A 206 -5.01 6.40 -13.09
CA GLY A 206 -3.83 5.61 -12.76
C GLY A 206 -2.67 5.69 -13.77
N LYS A 207 -2.76 6.55 -14.79
CA LYS A 207 -1.78 6.61 -15.90
C LYS A 207 -1.16 7.98 -16.08
N ASP A 208 -1.98 9.01 -16.04
CA ASP A 208 -1.57 10.39 -16.31
C ASP A 208 -2.50 11.40 -15.63
N LEU A 209 -2.16 12.68 -15.71
CA LEU A 209 -2.93 13.77 -15.12
C LEU A 209 -4.06 14.27 -16.05
N THR A 210 -4.53 13.47 -17.01
CA THR A 210 -5.64 13.84 -17.88
C THR A 210 -6.89 14.14 -17.06
N GLY A 211 -7.51 15.30 -17.31
CA GLY A 211 -8.67 15.80 -16.55
C GLY A 211 -8.35 16.60 -15.30
N TRP A 212 -7.10 16.57 -14.83
CA TRP A 212 -6.62 17.39 -13.71
C TRP A 212 -6.14 18.75 -14.20
N LYS A 213 -6.34 19.79 -13.37
CA LYS A 213 -5.96 21.17 -13.67
C LYS A 213 -5.31 21.80 -12.46
N GLY A 214 -4.32 22.67 -12.73
CA GLY A 214 -3.74 23.52 -11.72
C GLY A 214 -4.77 24.47 -11.11
N LEU A 215 -4.63 24.76 -9.82
CA LEU A 215 -5.55 25.66 -9.11
C LEU A 215 -5.20 27.11 -9.47
N VAL A 216 -6.19 27.82 -10.00
CA VAL A 216 -6.10 29.28 -10.24
C VAL A 216 -6.86 30.00 -9.13
N GLU A 217 -6.16 30.65 -8.22
CA GLU A 217 -6.72 31.44 -7.13
C GLU A 217 -7.91 30.78 -6.42
N ASN A 218 -8.72 31.56 -5.72
CA ASN A 218 -9.95 31.06 -5.08
C ASN A 218 -11.16 31.12 -6.05
N PRO A 219 -12.25 30.39 -5.78
CA PRO A 219 -13.43 30.35 -6.64
C PRO A 219 -14.07 31.72 -6.91
N ILE A 220 -14.04 32.62 -5.91
CA ILE A 220 -14.64 33.97 -6.03
C ILE A 220 -13.84 34.83 -7.00
N ALA A 221 -12.51 34.77 -6.92
CA ALA A 221 -11.63 35.48 -7.83
C ALA A 221 -11.76 34.94 -9.27
N ARG A 222 -11.78 33.61 -9.43
CA ARG A 222 -12.01 32.98 -10.75
C ARG A 222 -13.31 33.40 -11.43
N ALA A 223 -14.39 33.46 -10.65
CA ALA A 223 -15.71 33.86 -11.18
C ALA A 223 -15.76 35.29 -11.72
N LYS A 224 -14.84 36.16 -11.28
CA LYS A 224 -14.73 37.57 -11.71
C LYS A 224 -13.78 37.80 -12.87
N MET A 225 -12.97 36.80 -13.24
CA MET A 225 -11.97 36.92 -14.30
C MET A 225 -12.63 36.91 -15.69
N LYS A 226 -12.07 37.69 -16.59
CA LYS A 226 -12.41 37.61 -18.00
C LYS A 226 -11.92 36.29 -18.60
N PRO A 227 -12.61 35.70 -19.57
CA PRO A 227 -12.23 34.39 -20.15
C PRO A 227 -10.76 34.31 -20.61
N ALA A 228 -10.25 35.35 -21.26
CA ALA A 228 -8.85 35.39 -21.74
C ALA A 228 -7.83 35.44 -20.59
N GLU A 229 -8.14 36.18 -19.50
CA GLU A 229 -7.31 36.23 -18.31
C GLU A 229 -7.30 34.88 -17.58
N LEU A 230 -8.47 34.28 -17.41
CA LEU A 230 -8.59 32.96 -16.78
C LEU A 230 -7.82 31.91 -17.58
N ALA A 231 -7.93 31.91 -18.92
CA ALA A 231 -7.21 30.96 -19.78
C ALA A 231 -5.68 31.09 -19.62
N LYS A 232 -5.16 32.32 -19.57
CA LYS A 232 -3.73 32.57 -19.37
C LYS A 232 -3.25 32.07 -17.99
N LYS A 233 -4.00 32.40 -16.91
CA LYS A 233 -3.66 31.95 -15.55
C LYS A 233 -3.80 30.42 -15.43
N GLN A 234 -4.79 29.82 -16.08
CA GLN A 234 -4.97 28.36 -16.07
C GLN A 234 -3.79 27.65 -16.75
N ALA A 235 -3.31 28.15 -17.88
CA ALA A 235 -2.15 27.56 -18.55
C ALA A 235 -0.91 27.58 -17.65
N ALA A 236 -0.66 28.68 -16.94
CA ALA A 236 0.44 28.78 -15.99
C ALA A 236 0.27 27.84 -14.77
N ALA A 237 -0.94 27.77 -14.22
CA ALA A 237 -1.24 26.88 -13.10
C ALA A 237 -1.12 25.40 -13.50
N ASP A 238 -1.55 25.04 -14.72
CA ASP A 238 -1.42 23.67 -15.24
C ASP A 238 0.05 23.29 -15.46
N GLU A 239 0.91 24.25 -15.85
CA GLU A 239 2.34 24.02 -15.96
C GLU A 239 2.98 23.75 -14.59
N THR A 240 2.63 24.55 -13.59
CA THR A 240 3.08 24.34 -12.19
C THR A 240 2.59 22.98 -11.68
N MET A 241 1.30 22.66 -11.83
CA MET A 241 0.73 21.37 -11.43
C MET A 241 1.51 20.19 -12.02
N ARG A 242 1.89 20.24 -13.31
CA ARG A 242 2.65 19.15 -13.95
C ARG A 242 4.10 19.02 -13.47
N LYS A 243 4.65 20.05 -12.84
CA LYS A 243 5.98 19.99 -12.19
C LYS A 243 5.88 19.40 -10.79
N ASP A 244 4.78 19.70 -10.08
CA ASP A 244 4.63 19.38 -8.67
C ASP A 244 3.91 18.05 -8.42
N TRP A 245 3.13 17.57 -9.40
CA TRP A 245 2.44 16.31 -9.35
C TRP A 245 2.93 15.36 -10.44
N VAL A 246 3.38 14.19 -10.04
CA VAL A 246 3.82 13.12 -10.95
C VAL A 246 2.97 11.88 -10.76
N VAL A 247 2.96 11.02 -11.79
CA VAL A 247 2.32 9.71 -11.67
C VAL A 247 3.41 8.66 -11.49
N ASN A 248 3.39 7.99 -10.37
CA ASN A 248 4.33 6.95 -10.02
C ASN A 248 3.56 5.69 -9.58
N ASN A 249 3.84 4.53 -10.20
CA ASN A 249 3.22 3.24 -9.91
C ASN A 249 1.66 3.28 -9.83
N GLY A 250 1.03 4.08 -10.70
CA GLY A 250 -0.42 4.24 -10.71
C GLY A 250 -0.99 5.10 -9.58
N LEU A 251 -0.13 5.83 -8.88
CA LEU A 251 -0.49 6.81 -7.85
C LEU A 251 -0.14 8.22 -8.34
N MET A 252 -0.91 9.20 -7.88
CA MET A 252 -0.62 10.61 -8.08
C MET A 252 0.17 11.10 -6.87
N GLU A 253 1.43 11.47 -7.08
CA GLU A 253 2.40 11.84 -6.05
C GLU A 253 2.74 13.32 -6.15
N TYR A 254 2.73 14.02 -5.01
CA TYR A 254 3.19 15.39 -4.91
C TYR A 254 4.69 15.43 -4.63
N VAL A 255 5.45 16.02 -5.55
CA VAL A 255 6.92 16.17 -5.47
C VAL A 255 7.36 17.63 -5.35
N GLY A 256 6.42 18.55 -5.26
CA GLY A 256 6.68 19.98 -5.15
C GLY A 256 7.28 20.38 -3.79
N HIS A 257 7.88 21.57 -3.76
CA HIS A 257 8.56 22.13 -2.60
C HIS A 257 7.81 23.36 -2.06
N GLY A 258 6.67 23.16 -1.47
CA GLY A 258 5.96 24.24 -0.80
C GLY A 258 4.44 24.11 -0.82
N PHE A 259 3.81 24.89 0.02
CA PHE A 259 2.38 25.16 -0.02
C PHE A 259 2.25 26.55 -0.67
N ASP A 260 1.90 26.59 -1.94
CA ASP A 260 1.49 27.83 -2.61
C ASP A 260 -0.03 27.88 -2.75
#